data_368864419f2209b050cc437ad6a5acf9
#
_entry.id   368864419f2209b050cc437ad6a5acf9
#
_cell.length_a   1.000
_cell.length_b   1.000
_cell.length_c   1.000
_cell.angle_alpha   90.00
_cell.angle_beta   90.00
_cell.angle_gamma   90.00
#
_symmetry.space_group_name_H-M   'P 1'
#
loop_
_entity.id
_entity.type
_entity.pdbx_description
1 polymer ?
#
loop_
_entity_poly.entity_id
_entity_poly.type
_entity_poly.pdbx_seq_one_letter_code
_entity_poly.pdbx_strand_id
1 'polypeptide(L)'
;MRQYIFCMEYDVVVIGSGHNGLTTAAYLAKWGYRVVVLERRDTIGGAVCTEEMFGGFQMDVGGSAHFMIHHTPIVSDLELDKYGLEYIPLDPFMTAPFDDGSSISFYQDLDKTCQSIAKISERDAEAYRAFIRRWQPLNEAIFELFLMRPTVRNFGSKVLLRKFSPNSKERNELLRTLFQSYGRVLHDTFEDDRLRAALAWWGAQSGPPPIDAMSAEFIGWHSVIHKKGPARPRGGSGMLTKALAAYIEDHGGAVLANHEVKRILVENGHAVGAETTGGERFTGKRVVSNAHVWVTFLDLLKEWIGGDLRSRVEGIHVGNGFGMVVRAAMNKLPQFNVTDTTSDEVVKGLQLLCPSTQYLNDAYADYLRGEPSRDPAVIGMTFSAIDPTLAPEGKHTLFLWGQWYPYKLRDGLHWDGITRREAEKLFRVIDRFAPGTSEELIDMYIQTPPVISEKHNMPNPNVMHVEMLIDQMLMFRPIPELSNYQTPLKGLFMANAGMHPGGGIFGAPGYNCAREVRKSLRKVFF
;
A
#
# COMPACT_ATOMS: atom_id res chain seq x y z
N MET A 1 -29.96 -2.06 -37.66
CA MET A 1 -30.45 -2.30 -36.29
C MET A 1 -29.94 -1.17 -35.41
N ARG A 2 -30.81 -0.31 -34.87
CA ARG A 2 -30.43 0.65 -33.83
C ARG A 2 -30.15 -0.18 -32.57
N GLN A 3 -28.89 -0.34 -32.20
CA GLN A 3 -28.53 -0.84 -30.88
C GLN A 3 -29.14 0.12 -29.85
N TYR A 4 -30.09 -0.34 -29.06
CA TYR A 4 -30.56 0.38 -27.89
C TYR A 4 -29.41 0.42 -26.91
N ILE A 5 -28.72 1.56 -26.85
CA ILE A 5 -27.70 1.85 -25.83
C ILE A 5 -28.48 1.99 -24.52
N PHE A 6 -28.47 0.97 -23.69
CA PHE A 6 -28.99 1.06 -22.33
C PHE A 6 -28.16 2.10 -21.58
N CYS A 7 -28.76 3.23 -21.29
CA CYS A 7 -28.17 4.26 -20.44
C CYS A 7 -28.70 4.05 -19.02
N MET A 8 -27.87 3.55 -18.13
CA MET A 8 -28.20 3.41 -16.71
C MET A 8 -27.79 4.67 -15.96
N GLU A 9 -28.74 5.31 -15.28
CA GLU A 9 -28.50 6.56 -14.56
C GLU A 9 -28.20 6.31 -13.07
N TYR A 10 -27.10 6.88 -12.59
CA TYR A 10 -26.65 6.84 -11.21
C TYR A 10 -26.39 8.25 -10.67
N ASP A 11 -26.20 8.39 -9.37
CA ASP A 11 -25.67 9.64 -8.83
C ASP A 11 -24.16 9.73 -9.05
N VAL A 12 -23.44 8.58 -8.90
CA VAL A 12 -22.00 8.52 -9.06
C VAL A 12 -21.58 7.23 -9.78
N VAL A 13 -20.71 7.39 -10.79
CA VAL A 13 -20.01 6.30 -11.47
C VAL A 13 -18.57 6.24 -10.95
N VAL A 14 -18.15 5.11 -10.42
CA VAL A 14 -16.79 4.85 -9.92
C VAL A 14 -16.06 3.92 -10.87
N ILE A 15 -14.88 4.32 -11.32
CA ILE A 15 -14.04 3.55 -12.26
C ILE A 15 -12.95 2.86 -11.47
N GLY A 16 -12.96 1.53 -11.45
CA GLY A 16 -12.02 0.66 -10.75
C GLY A 16 -12.44 0.31 -9.31
N SER A 17 -12.48 -0.98 -9.02
CA SER A 17 -12.88 -1.57 -7.73
C SER A 17 -11.74 -1.73 -6.72
N GLY A 18 -10.60 -1.04 -6.89
CA GLY A 18 -9.56 -1.04 -5.86
C GLY A 18 -10.13 -0.53 -4.52
N HIS A 19 -9.53 -0.93 -3.40
CA HIS A 19 -10.06 -0.65 -2.05
C HIS A 19 -10.41 0.83 -1.79
N ASN A 20 -9.71 1.78 -2.40
CA ASN A 20 -10.04 3.21 -2.29
C ASN A 20 -11.30 3.58 -3.07
N GLY A 21 -11.50 3.03 -4.28
CA GLY A 21 -12.71 3.21 -5.08
C GLY A 21 -13.93 2.62 -4.37
N LEU A 22 -13.81 1.39 -3.85
CA LEU A 22 -14.85 0.74 -3.06
C LEU A 22 -15.15 1.51 -1.77
N THR A 23 -14.13 2.03 -1.07
CA THR A 23 -14.36 2.90 0.11
C THR A 23 -15.15 4.15 -0.27
N THR A 24 -14.82 4.80 -1.41
CA THR A 24 -15.58 5.95 -1.89
C THR A 24 -17.04 5.57 -2.15
N ALA A 25 -17.28 4.49 -2.87
CA ALA A 25 -18.61 4.00 -3.21
C ALA A 25 -19.42 3.63 -1.95
N ALA A 26 -18.80 2.93 -1.00
CA ALA A 26 -19.45 2.51 0.26
C ALA A 26 -19.91 3.71 1.09
N TYR A 27 -19.07 4.75 1.25
CA TYR A 27 -19.50 5.96 1.95
C TYR A 27 -20.59 6.73 1.22
N LEU A 28 -20.56 6.78 -0.13
CA LEU A 28 -21.62 7.42 -0.91
C LEU A 28 -22.93 6.62 -0.80
N ALA A 29 -22.90 5.30 -0.88
CA ALA A 29 -24.05 4.43 -0.66
C ALA A 29 -24.61 4.60 0.77
N LYS A 30 -23.76 4.61 1.81
CA LYS A 30 -24.14 4.96 3.20
C LYS A 30 -24.93 6.26 3.30
N TRP A 31 -24.63 7.24 2.46
CA TRP A 31 -25.31 8.52 2.45
C TRP A 31 -26.51 8.58 1.51
N GLY A 32 -26.96 7.45 0.95
CA GLY A 32 -28.16 7.29 0.14
C GLY A 32 -28.01 7.66 -1.33
N TYR A 33 -26.78 7.76 -1.84
CA TYR A 33 -26.54 7.99 -3.28
C TYR A 33 -26.52 6.65 -4.03
N ARG A 34 -27.14 6.62 -5.22
CA ARG A 34 -27.05 5.50 -6.14
C ARG A 34 -25.68 5.48 -6.80
N VAL A 35 -24.87 4.44 -6.51
CA VAL A 35 -23.51 4.32 -7.02
C VAL A 35 -23.35 3.06 -7.86
N VAL A 36 -22.51 3.13 -8.88
CA VAL A 36 -22.02 1.96 -9.62
C VAL A 36 -20.50 1.96 -9.63
N VAL A 37 -19.89 0.80 -9.40
CA VAL A 37 -18.45 0.58 -9.53
C VAL A 37 -18.21 -0.32 -10.72
N LEU A 38 -17.35 0.13 -11.65
CA LEU A 38 -17.01 -0.60 -12.88
C LEU A 38 -15.58 -1.15 -12.75
N GLU A 39 -15.44 -2.47 -12.81
CA GLU A 39 -14.16 -3.17 -12.71
C GLU A 39 -13.84 -3.90 -14.02
N ARG A 40 -12.59 -3.74 -14.52
CA ARG A 40 -12.15 -4.39 -15.76
C ARG A 40 -11.95 -5.90 -15.63
N ARG A 41 -11.53 -6.37 -14.46
CA ARG A 41 -11.25 -7.78 -14.18
C ARG A 41 -12.52 -8.54 -13.77
N ASP A 42 -12.45 -9.85 -13.81
CA ASP A 42 -13.43 -10.77 -13.22
C ASP A 42 -13.41 -10.74 -11.68
N THR A 43 -12.28 -10.34 -11.10
CA THR A 43 -12.04 -10.26 -9.66
C THR A 43 -11.97 -8.82 -9.21
N ILE A 44 -12.80 -8.44 -8.23
CA ILE A 44 -12.82 -7.11 -7.62
C ILE A 44 -11.68 -6.94 -6.60
N GLY A 45 -11.35 -5.68 -6.27
CA GLY A 45 -10.42 -5.34 -5.20
C GLY A 45 -9.10 -4.76 -5.65
N GLY A 46 -8.79 -4.77 -6.95
CA GLY A 46 -7.53 -4.26 -7.48
C GLY A 46 -6.33 -5.01 -6.91
N ALA A 47 -5.42 -4.31 -6.22
CA ALA A 47 -4.28 -4.92 -5.54
C ALA A 47 -4.62 -5.49 -4.14
N VAL A 48 -5.86 -5.36 -3.66
CA VAL A 48 -6.34 -5.92 -2.39
C VAL A 48 -7.37 -7.00 -2.72
N CYS A 49 -6.89 -8.09 -3.33
CA CYS A 49 -7.70 -9.24 -3.66
C CYS A 49 -6.93 -10.54 -3.42
N THR A 50 -7.68 -11.62 -3.22
CA THR A 50 -7.18 -12.98 -3.00
C THR A 50 -7.75 -13.87 -4.09
N GLU A 51 -6.88 -14.63 -4.75
CA GLU A 51 -7.23 -15.53 -5.85
C GLU A 51 -6.82 -16.96 -5.49
N GLU A 52 -7.62 -17.95 -5.89
CA GLU A 52 -7.23 -19.34 -5.78
C GLU A 52 -6.18 -19.68 -6.84
N MET A 53 -5.10 -20.31 -6.41
CA MET A 53 -4.01 -20.80 -7.26
C MET A 53 -3.61 -22.20 -6.84
N PHE A 54 -2.97 -22.96 -7.73
CA PHE A 54 -2.33 -24.25 -7.44
C PHE A 54 -3.26 -25.30 -6.79
N GLY A 55 -4.58 -25.23 -7.07
CA GLY A 55 -5.52 -26.22 -6.55
C GLY A 55 -5.78 -26.10 -5.05
N GLY A 56 -6.41 -25.01 -4.62
CA GLY A 56 -6.89 -24.79 -3.26
C GLY A 56 -6.04 -23.82 -2.41
N PHE A 57 -4.96 -23.26 -2.96
CA PHE A 57 -4.20 -22.24 -2.25
C PHE A 57 -4.81 -20.85 -2.49
N GLN A 58 -5.12 -20.13 -1.43
CA GLN A 58 -5.62 -18.75 -1.48
C GLN A 58 -4.47 -17.76 -1.40
N MET A 59 -4.15 -17.11 -2.52
CA MET A 59 -3.01 -16.22 -2.66
C MET A 59 -3.44 -14.76 -2.76
N ASP A 60 -2.90 -13.90 -1.92
CA ASP A 60 -3.07 -12.46 -2.08
C ASP A 60 -2.24 -11.98 -3.27
N VAL A 61 -2.84 -11.32 -4.24
CA VAL A 61 -2.14 -10.91 -5.46
C VAL A 61 -1.50 -9.52 -5.39
N GLY A 62 -1.67 -8.84 -4.27
CA GLY A 62 -1.06 -7.54 -4.00
C GLY A 62 -0.71 -7.42 -2.52
N GLY A 63 -1.27 -6.44 -1.82
CA GLY A 63 -1.04 -6.24 -0.40
C GLY A 63 -1.64 -7.35 0.46
N SER A 64 -0.93 -7.77 1.50
CA SER A 64 -1.31 -8.93 2.32
C SER A 64 -1.49 -8.61 3.81
N ALA A 65 -0.62 -7.79 4.41
CA ALA A 65 -0.76 -7.32 5.79
C ALA A 65 -1.42 -5.94 5.83
N HIS A 66 -2.45 -5.79 6.65
CA HIS A 66 -3.19 -4.55 6.80
C HIS A 66 -2.71 -3.81 8.04
N PHE A 67 -2.16 -2.63 7.87
CA PHE A 67 -1.76 -1.76 8.97
C PHE A 67 -2.56 -0.45 8.97
N MET A 68 -2.48 0.30 7.88
CA MET A 68 -2.99 1.67 7.80
C MET A 68 -4.50 1.77 8.01
N ILE A 69 -5.28 0.80 7.54
CA ILE A 69 -6.75 0.77 7.66
C ILE A 69 -7.22 0.78 9.10
N HIS A 70 -6.45 0.18 10.03
CA HIS A 70 -6.79 0.12 11.45
C HIS A 70 -6.72 1.49 12.16
N HIS A 71 -6.01 2.45 11.56
CA HIS A 71 -5.92 3.83 12.03
C HIS A 71 -6.99 4.75 11.41
N THR A 72 -8.00 4.16 10.76
CA THR A 72 -9.14 4.86 10.17
C THR A 72 -10.45 4.42 10.82
N PRO A 73 -11.53 5.19 10.66
CA PRO A 73 -12.84 4.74 11.12
C PRO A 73 -13.55 3.79 10.13
N ILE A 74 -12.96 3.47 8.97
CA ILE A 74 -13.66 2.86 7.83
C ILE A 74 -14.31 1.53 8.20
N VAL A 75 -13.56 0.62 8.83
CA VAL A 75 -14.06 -0.71 9.19
C VAL A 75 -15.23 -0.62 10.17
N SER A 76 -15.09 0.21 11.21
CA SER A 76 -16.15 0.39 12.23
C SER A 76 -17.33 1.21 11.73
N ASP A 77 -17.07 2.29 10.97
CA ASP A 77 -18.13 3.16 10.43
C ASP A 77 -19.06 2.43 9.45
N LEU A 78 -18.51 1.48 8.69
CA LEU A 78 -19.23 0.67 7.71
C LEU A 78 -19.64 -0.68 8.27
N GLU A 79 -19.35 -0.97 9.56
CA GLU A 79 -19.69 -2.23 10.24
C GLU A 79 -19.32 -3.46 9.37
N LEU A 80 -18.08 -3.46 8.81
CA LEU A 80 -17.66 -4.46 7.81
C LEU A 80 -17.57 -5.90 8.36
N ASP A 81 -17.54 -6.07 9.67
CA ASP A 81 -17.68 -7.35 10.37
C ASP A 81 -19.02 -8.03 10.05
N LYS A 82 -20.12 -7.28 9.90
CA LYS A 82 -21.43 -7.79 9.47
C LYS A 82 -21.42 -8.36 8.04
N TYR A 83 -20.42 -7.95 7.23
CA TYR A 83 -20.21 -8.41 5.86
C TYR A 83 -19.08 -9.43 5.74
N GLY A 84 -18.73 -10.10 6.84
CA GLY A 84 -17.79 -11.22 6.88
C GLY A 84 -16.32 -10.83 6.99
N LEU A 85 -16.00 -9.57 7.31
CA LEU A 85 -14.62 -9.16 7.55
C LEU A 85 -14.19 -9.47 8.99
N GLU A 86 -13.34 -10.45 9.15
CA GLU A 86 -12.70 -10.81 10.42
C GLU A 86 -11.20 -10.58 10.32
N TYR A 87 -10.60 -9.89 11.30
CA TYR A 87 -9.16 -9.66 11.35
C TYR A 87 -8.46 -10.55 12.35
N ILE A 88 -7.37 -11.19 11.94
CA ILE A 88 -6.42 -11.92 12.77
C ILE A 88 -5.25 -10.97 13.07
N PRO A 89 -4.98 -10.61 14.34
CA PRO A 89 -3.83 -9.79 14.71
C PRO A 89 -2.51 -10.49 14.37
N LEU A 90 -1.52 -9.74 13.90
CA LEU A 90 -0.14 -10.19 13.75
C LEU A 90 0.64 -9.84 15.02
N ASP A 91 1.06 -10.85 15.79
CA ASP A 91 1.85 -10.64 17.01
C ASP A 91 2.78 -11.84 17.29
N PRO A 92 4.09 -11.75 17.02
CA PRO A 92 4.80 -10.56 16.56
C PRO A 92 4.31 -10.12 15.17
N PHE A 93 4.32 -8.81 14.92
CA PHE A 93 3.93 -8.34 13.59
C PHE A 93 5.08 -8.41 12.57
N MET A 94 6.31 -8.41 13.03
CA MET A 94 7.49 -8.68 12.21
C MET A 94 8.64 -9.21 13.06
N THR A 95 9.51 -10.02 12.44
CA THR A 95 10.77 -10.50 13.01
C THR A 95 11.89 -10.34 11.98
N ALA A 96 13.02 -9.80 12.41
CA ALA A 96 14.25 -9.73 11.65
C ALA A 96 15.23 -10.78 12.16
N PRO A 97 15.43 -11.92 11.47
CA PRO A 97 16.49 -12.90 11.79
C PRO A 97 17.82 -12.43 11.21
N PHE A 98 18.93 -12.81 11.85
CA PHE A 98 20.30 -12.48 11.44
C PHE A 98 21.17 -13.72 11.28
N ASP A 99 22.31 -13.58 10.59
CA ASP A 99 23.21 -14.68 10.25
C ASP A 99 23.85 -15.38 11.46
N ASP A 100 23.97 -14.67 12.57
CA ASP A 100 24.50 -15.19 13.83
C ASP A 100 23.45 -15.97 14.66
N GLY A 101 22.25 -16.15 14.12
CA GLY A 101 21.14 -16.80 14.81
C GLY A 101 20.39 -15.90 15.79
N SER A 102 20.81 -14.67 15.98
CA SER A 102 20.04 -13.68 16.73
C SER A 102 18.82 -13.20 15.95
N SER A 103 17.84 -12.61 16.66
CA SER A 103 16.67 -12.01 16.00
C SER A 103 16.15 -10.82 16.77
N ILE A 104 15.39 -9.94 16.08
CA ILE A 104 14.60 -8.90 16.72
C ILE A 104 13.15 -9.10 16.32
N SER A 105 12.30 -9.36 17.30
CA SER A 105 10.85 -9.47 17.11
C SER A 105 10.16 -8.22 17.64
N PHE A 106 9.24 -7.69 16.82
CA PHE A 106 8.45 -6.51 17.15
C PHE A 106 7.00 -6.92 17.42
N TYR A 107 6.54 -6.61 18.61
CA TYR A 107 5.20 -6.92 19.13
C TYR A 107 4.36 -5.66 19.23
N GLN A 108 3.04 -5.79 19.28
CA GLN A 108 2.20 -4.65 19.64
C GLN A 108 2.52 -4.16 21.07
N ASP A 109 2.83 -5.06 21.97
CA ASP A 109 3.35 -4.73 23.30
C ASP A 109 4.77 -4.15 23.21
N LEU A 110 4.92 -2.87 23.62
CA LEU A 110 6.20 -2.16 23.60
C LEU A 110 7.25 -2.82 24.51
N ASP A 111 6.83 -3.35 25.67
CA ASP A 111 7.76 -3.96 26.61
C ASP A 111 8.31 -5.27 26.07
N LYS A 112 7.49 -6.10 25.42
CA LYS A 112 7.96 -7.31 24.72
C LYS A 112 8.95 -6.98 23.60
N THR A 113 8.68 -5.91 22.82
CA THR A 113 9.60 -5.44 21.80
C THR A 113 10.94 -5.00 22.41
N CYS A 114 10.91 -4.19 23.46
CA CYS A 114 12.12 -3.79 24.18
C CYS A 114 12.89 -4.98 24.75
N GLN A 115 12.20 -6.01 25.30
CA GLN A 115 12.83 -7.25 25.77
C GLN A 115 13.52 -8.01 24.62
N SER A 116 12.93 -8.04 23.42
CA SER A 116 13.56 -8.65 22.26
C SER A 116 14.82 -7.88 21.85
N ILE A 117 14.76 -6.54 21.78
CA ILE A 117 15.91 -5.69 21.44
C ILE A 117 17.02 -5.81 22.50
N ALA A 118 16.68 -5.90 23.79
CA ALA A 118 17.61 -5.99 24.90
C ALA A 118 18.52 -7.24 24.85
N LYS A 119 18.06 -8.32 24.20
CA LYS A 119 18.90 -9.52 23.96
C LYS A 119 20.13 -9.22 23.11
N ILE A 120 20.06 -8.13 22.30
CA ILE A 120 21.15 -7.67 21.44
C ILE A 120 21.84 -6.45 22.05
N SER A 121 21.06 -5.46 22.54
CA SER A 121 21.55 -4.22 23.13
C SER A 121 20.55 -3.64 24.12
N GLU A 122 20.89 -3.64 25.41
CA GLU A 122 20.08 -2.99 26.45
C GLU A 122 19.94 -1.47 26.19
N ARG A 123 21.02 -0.84 25.76
CA ARG A 123 21.03 0.60 25.42
C ARG A 123 20.05 0.89 24.28
N ASP A 124 20.03 0.07 23.23
CA ASP A 124 19.12 0.27 22.09
C ASP A 124 17.66 -0.02 22.47
N ALA A 125 17.41 -0.92 23.42
CA ALA A 125 16.08 -1.12 23.96
C ALA A 125 15.52 0.14 24.65
N GLU A 126 16.36 0.81 25.45
CA GLU A 126 16.00 2.09 26.09
C GLU A 126 15.86 3.21 25.04
N ALA A 127 16.76 3.27 24.06
CA ALA A 127 16.70 4.23 22.95
C ALA A 127 15.41 4.03 22.12
N TYR A 128 15.00 2.78 21.88
CA TYR A 128 13.77 2.44 21.17
C TYR A 128 12.53 2.91 21.95
N ARG A 129 12.48 2.69 23.27
CA ARG A 129 11.41 3.21 24.12
C ARG A 129 11.31 4.73 24.05
N ALA A 130 12.45 5.42 24.06
CA ALA A 130 12.50 6.87 23.92
C ALA A 130 12.06 7.34 22.52
N PHE A 131 12.47 6.60 21.47
CA PHE A 131 12.06 6.82 20.09
C PHE A 131 10.53 6.75 19.95
N ILE A 132 9.89 5.69 20.44
CA ILE A 132 8.43 5.53 20.39
C ILE A 132 7.73 6.69 21.12
N ARG A 133 8.13 7.03 22.35
CA ARG A 133 7.56 8.16 23.10
C ARG A 133 7.66 9.50 22.38
N ARG A 134 8.75 9.72 21.62
CA ARG A 134 8.97 10.95 20.86
C ARG A 134 8.11 11.03 19.61
N TRP A 135 8.01 9.91 18.85
CA TRP A 135 7.38 9.89 17.54
C TRP A 135 5.86 9.67 17.59
N GLN A 136 5.35 8.94 18.56
CA GLN A 136 3.94 8.55 18.63
C GLN A 136 2.98 9.75 18.62
N PRO A 137 3.14 10.81 19.44
CA PRO A 137 2.20 11.94 19.42
C PRO A 137 2.19 12.69 18.09
N LEU A 138 3.35 12.78 17.42
CA LEU A 138 3.45 13.39 16.09
C LEU A 138 2.69 12.54 15.06
N ASN A 139 2.93 11.25 15.06
CA ASN A 139 2.30 10.34 14.11
C ASN A 139 0.79 10.22 14.31
N GLU A 140 0.31 10.25 15.52
CA GLU A 140 -1.14 10.32 15.79
C GLU A 140 -1.75 11.57 15.12
N ALA A 141 -1.10 12.72 15.19
CA ALA A 141 -1.56 13.94 14.52
C ALA A 141 -1.47 13.85 12.99
N ILE A 142 -0.43 13.20 12.46
CA ILE A 142 -0.26 12.97 11.02
C ILE A 142 -1.35 12.02 10.50
N PHE A 143 -1.66 10.94 11.22
CA PHE A 143 -2.75 10.03 10.85
C PHE A 143 -4.14 10.70 10.88
N GLU A 144 -4.37 11.64 11.82
CA GLU A 144 -5.57 12.48 11.76
C GLU A 144 -5.58 13.37 10.51
N LEU A 145 -4.43 13.92 10.11
CA LEU A 145 -4.28 14.73 8.89
C LEU A 145 -4.53 13.90 7.64
N PHE A 146 -4.16 12.62 7.63
CA PHE A 146 -4.40 11.71 6.51
C PHE A 146 -5.91 11.53 6.20
N LEU A 147 -6.78 11.74 7.17
CA LEU A 147 -8.24 11.69 7.01
C LEU A 147 -8.87 13.07 6.69
N MET A 148 -8.05 14.03 6.27
CA MET A 148 -8.48 15.40 5.97
C MET A 148 -7.99 15.85 4.60
N ARG A 149 -8.56 16.94 4.07
CA ARG A 149 -7.99 17.61 2.89
C ARG A 149 -6.59 18.12 3.22
N PRO A 150 -5.59 17.88 2.35
CA PRO A 150 -4.22 18.33 2.57
C PRO A 150 -4.08 19.83 2.25
N THR A 151 -4.56 20.69 3.13
CA THR A 151 -4.44 22.14 3.01
C THR A 151 -3.41 22.68 4.00
N VAL A 152 -2.77 23.80 3.64
CA VAL A 152 -1.82 24.51 4.54
C VAL A 152 -2.47 24.78 5.91
N ARG A 153 -3.75 25.15 5.93
CA ARG A 153 -4.51 25.38 7.17
C ARG A 153 -4.62 24.12 8.02
N ASN A 154 -4.99 22.98 7.43
CA ASN A 154 -5.14 21.72 8.16
C ASN A 154 -3.79 21.22 8.64
N PHE A 155 -2.76 21.28 7.79
CA PHE A 155 -1.40 20.94 8.18
C PHE A 155 -0.90 21.83 9.34
N GLY A 156 -1.03 23.14 9.21
CA GLY A 156 -0.64 24.08 10.26
C GLY A 156 -1.38 23.84 11.58
N SER A 157 -2.70 23.63 11.53
CA SER A 157 -3.50 23.43 12.75
C SER A 157 -3.24 22.10 13.45
N LYS A 158 -2.93 21.05 12.73
CA LYS A 158 -2.74 19.69 13.28
C LYS A 158 -1.29 19.40 13.65
N VAL A 159 -0.32 19.89 12.87
CA VAL A 159 1.09 19.57 13.05
C VAL A 159 1.85 20.73 13.72
N LEU A 160 1.63 21.98 13.31
CA LEU A 160 2.42 23.09 13.83
C LEU A 160 1.84 23.76 15.08
N LEU A 161 0.51 23.80 15.25
CA LEU A 161 -0.17 24.47 16.36
C LEU A 161 -0.52 23.55 17.52
N ARG A 162 -0.59 22.23 17.30
CA ARG A 162 -0.83 21.28 18.38
C ARG A 162 0.47 21.07 19.16
N LYS A 163 0.49 21.52 20.41
CA LYS A 163 1.30 21.18 21.59
C LYS A 163 2.58 20.31 21.41
N PHE A 164 3.27 20.41 20.27
CA PHE A 164 4.59 19.82 20.11
C PHE A 164 5.60 20.72 20.82
N SER A 165 5.51 20.75 22.14
CA SER A 165 6.31 21.51 23.07
C SER A 165 6.10 23.04 23.05
N PRO A 166 5.86 23.67 24.22
CA PRO A 166 5.90 25.12 24.37
C PRO A 166 7.31 25.70 24.15
N ASN A 167 8.34 24.83 24.09
CA ASN A 167 9.74 25.20 23.96
C ASN A 167 10.14 25.32 22.48
N SER A 168 10.60 26.48 22.07
CA SER A 168 11.07 26.75 20.71
C SER A 168 12.24 25.84 20.27
N LYS A 169 13.11 25.45 21.21
CA LYS A 169 14.24 24.55 20.95
C LYS A 169 13.78 23.15 20.54
N GLU A 170 12.83 22.56 21.28
CA GLU A 170 12.31 21.22 20.96
C GLU A 170 11.54 21.21 19.64
N ARG A 171 10.79 22.26 19.34
CA ARG A 171 10.09 22.41 18.05
C ARG A 171 11.08 22.50 16.88
N ASN A 172 12.15 23.28 17.03
CA ASN A 172 13.19 23.41 16.01
C ASN A 172 13.92 22.08 15.81
N GLU A 173 14.18 21.33 16.87
CA GLU A 173 14.80 20.01 16.79
C GLU A 173 13.89 18.99 16.11
N LEU A 174 12.58 19.01 16.37
CA LEU A 174 11.61 18.17 15.66
C LEU A 174 11.59 18.50 14.16
N LEU A 175 11.52 19.79 13.82
CA LEU A 175 11.57 20.22 12.41
C LEU A 175 12.87 19.77 11.75
N ARG A 176 14.02 19.98 12.42
CA ARG A 176 15.32 19.50 11.91
C ARG A 176 15.31 18.00 11.65
N THR A 177 14.71 17.22 12.55
CA THR A 177 14.59 15.76 12.39
C THR A 177 13.75 15.39 11.17
N LEU A 178 12.63 16.07 10.92
CA LEU A 178 11.78 15.83 9.75
C LEU A 178 12.49 16.12 8.41
N PHE A 179 13.49 17.00 8.41
CA PHE A 179 14.33 17.27 7.22
C PHE A 179 15.43 16.21 6.99
N GLN A 180 15.71 15.36 7.98
CA GLN A 180 16.72 14.31 7.84
C GLN A 180 16.22 13.14 6.99
N SER A 181 17.15 12.31 6.53
CA SER A 181 16.84 10.97 6.05
C SER A 181 16.58 10.03 7.23
N TYR A 182 15.74 9.02 7.04
CA TYR A 182 15.51 8.05 8.11
C TYR A 182 16.77 7.24 8.45
N GLY A 183 17.65 6.97 7.50
CA GLY A 183 18.95 6.36 7.77
C GLY A 183 19.81 7.18 8.73
N ARG A 184 19.80 8.52 8.59
CA ARG A 184 20.50 9.41 9.51
C ARG A 184 19.87 9.40 10.91
N VAL A 185 18.54 9.44 11.00
CA VAL A 185 17.83 9.37 12.28
C VAL A 185 18.13 8.05 13.00
N LEU A 186 18.12 6.93 12.28
CA LEU A 186 18.44 5.62 12.85
C LEU A 186 19.88 5.55 13.35
N HIS A 187 20.84 6.05 12.55
CA HIS A 187 22.25 6.11 12.92
C HIS A 187 22.50 6.96 14.18
N ASP A 188 21.85 8.11 14.28
CA ASP A 188 22.00 9.02 15.42
C ASP A 188 21.26 8.50 16.68
N THR A 189 20.34 7.54 16.55
CA THR A 189 19.50 7.05 17.64
C THR A 189 19.99 5.71 18.20
N PHE A 190 20.40 4.78 17.36
CA PHE A 190 20.72 3.40 17.72
C PHE A 190 22.17 3.05 17.44
N GLU A 191 22.75 2.11 18.20
CA GLU A 191 24.13 1.67 18.05
C GLU A 191 24.27 0.39 17.21
N ASP A 192 23.37 -0.58 17.41
CA ASP A 192 23.43 -1.87 16.72
C ASP A 192 22.84 -1.76 15.32
N ASP A 193 23.62 -2.20 14.31
CA ASP A 193 23.19 -2.09 12.90
C ASP A 193 22.05 -3.06 12.57
N ARG A 194 21.85 -4.15 13.32
CA ARG A 194 20.73 -5.09 13.15
C ARG A 194 19.40 -4.39 13.42
N LEU A 195 19.31 -3.60 14.51
CA LEU A 195 18.10 -2.82 14.81
C LEU A 195 17.89 -1.72 13.77
N ARG A 196 18.97 -1.02 13.36
CA ARG A 196 18.90 -0.04 12.31
C ARG A 196 18.41 -0.63 10.99
N ALA A 197 18.92 -1.82 10.60
CA ALA A 197 18.53 -2.53 9.38
C ALA A 197 17.05 -2.91 9.40
N ALA A 198 16.54 -3.47 10.50
CA ALA A 198 15.14 -3.84 10.64
C ALA A 198 14.21 -2.63 10.51
N LEU A 199 14.52 -1.51 11.20
CA LEU A 199 13.74 -0.28 11.12
C LEU A 199 13.88 0.43 9.77
N ALA A 200 15.09 0.41 9.16
CA ALA A 200 15.31 0.95 7.83
C ALA A 200 14.53 0.17 6.78
N TRP A 201 14.47 -1.16 6.89
CA TRP A 201 13.69 -2.00 6.00
C TRP A 201 12.18 -1.69 6.10
N TRP A 202 11.69 -1.44 7.32
CA TRP A 202 10.32 -0.95 7.51
C TRP A 202 10.08 0.39 6.78
N GLY A 203 10.97 1.37 6.93
CA GLY A 203 10.87 2.66 6.25
C GLY A 203 10.87 2.53 4.72
N ALA A 204 11.71 1.64 4.18
CA ALA A 204 11.86 1.37 2.77
C ALA A 204 10.57 0.84 2.10
N GLN A 205 9.63 0.27 2.87
CA GLN A 205 8.31 -0.15 2.37
C GLN A 205 7.50 1.02 1.80
N SER A 206 7.82 2.25 2.17
CA SER A 206 7.19 3.47 1.63
C SER A 206 7.78 3.92 0.28
N GLY A 207 8.91 3.33 -0.16
CA GLY A 207 9.58 3.59 -1.43
C GLY A 207 10.95 4.26 -1.32
N PRO A 208 11.12 5.39 -0.61
CA PRO A 208 12.40 6.06 -0.50
C PRO A 208 13.48 5.22 0.21
N PRO A 209 14.74 5.30 -0.23
CA PRO A 209 15.86 4.62 0.43
C PRO A 209 16.29 5.33 1.72
N PRO A 210 17.13 4.67 2.56
CA PRO A 210 17.60 5.26 3.82
C PRO A 210 18.34 6.60 3.69
N ILE A 211 18.87 6.90 2.52
CA ILE A 211 19.67 8.12 2.28
C ILE A 211 18.85 9.35 1.86
N ASP A 212 17.61 9.19 1.46
CA ASP A 212 16.80 10.29 0.96
C ASP A 212 16.44 11.28 2.07
N ALA A 213 16.72 12.55 1.83
CA ALA A 213 16.35 13.64 2.74
C ALA A 213 14.82 13.74 2.89
N MET A 214 14.36 14.25 4.03
CA MET A 214 12.95 14.44 4.36
C MET A 214 12.12 13.13 4.40
N SER A 215 12.79 12.00 4.62
CA SER A 215 12.17 10.67 4.71
C SER A 215 12.01 10.16 6.15
N ALA A 216 12.48 10.91 7.15
CA ALA A 216 12.46 10.49 8.56
C ALA A 216 11.08 10.02 9.07
N GLU A 217 10.01 10.58 8.51
CA GLU A 217 8.63 10.24 8.87
C GLU A 217 8.28 8.78 8.60
N PHE A 218 8.88 8.15 7.57
CA PHE A 218 8.56 6.77 7.21
C PHE A 218 8.95 5.74 8.28
N ILE A 219 9.97 6.03 9.10
CA ILE A 219 10.25 5.20 10.29
C ILE A 219 9.43 5.67 11.49
N GLY A 220 9.01 6.92 11.50
CA GLY A 220 8.14 7.47 12.55
C GLY A 220 6.80 6.73 12.64
N TRP A 221 6.24 6.30 11.50
CA TRP A 221 4.98 5.53 11.46
C TRP A 221 5.04 4.24 12.28
N HIS A 222 6.22 3.67 12.48
CA HIS A 222 6.41 2.52 13.35
C HIS A 222 5.93 2.78 14.79
N SER A 223 5.97 4.02 15.26
CA SER A 223 5.57 4.38 16.62
C SER A 223 4.08 4.14 16.94
N VAL A 224 3.19 4.18 15.94
CA VAL A 224 1.75 3.97 16.16
C VAL A 224 1.34 2.50 16.12
N ILE A 225 2.24 1.59 15.74
CA ILE A 225 1.98 0.14 15.75
C ILE A 225 1.71 -0.36 17.16
N HIS A 226 2.41 0.17 18.16
CA HIS A 226 2.19 -0.19 19.58
C HIS A 226 0.81 0.22 20.11
N LYS A 227 0.09 1.09 19.39
CA LYS A 227 -1.28 1.45 19.70
C LYS A 227 -2.29 0.55 19.00
N LYS A 228 -2.08 0.31 17.70
CA LYS A 228 -2.86 -0.61 16.86
C LYS A 228 -1.91 -1.30 15.89
N GLY A 229 -1.67 -2.58 16.13
CA GLY A 229 -0.79 -3.40 15.32
C GLY A 229 -1.39 -3.74 13.95
N PRO A 230 -0.56 -4.26 13.04
CA PRO A 230 -1.03 -4.86 11.80
C PRO A 230 -1.89 -6.08 12.08
N ALA A 231 -2.80 -6.34 11.16
CA ALA A 231 -3.62 -7.54 11.18
C ALA A 231 -3.87 -8.03 9.76
N ARG A 232 -4.39 -9.23 9.65
CA ARG A 232 -4.73 -9.84 8.37
C ARG A 232 -6.19 -10.26 8.34
N PRO A 233 -6.95 -10.03 7.26
CA PRO A 233 -8.27 -10.62 7.11
C PRO A 233 -8.18 -12.15 7.01
N ARG A 234 -9.00 -12.87 7.78
CA ARG A 234 -9.19 -14.31 7.64
C ARG A 234 -9.71 -14.64 6.23
N GLY A 235 -9.10 -15.61 5.56
CA GLY A 235 -9.42 -15.96 4.18
C GLY A 235 -8.75 -15.09 3.13
N GLY A 236 -7.86 -14.17 3.56
CA GLY A 236 -7.03 -13.37 2.66
C GLY A 236 -7.40 -11.88 2.62
N SER A 237 -6.47 -11.11 2.07
CA SER A 237 -6.56 -9.65 1.96
C SER A 237 -7.84 -9.18 1.23
N GLY A 238 -8.29 -9.96 0.24
CA GLY A 238 -9.49 -9.69 -0.56
C GLY A 238 -10.79 -9.65 0.25
N MET A 239 -10.82 -10.16 1.48
CA MET A 239 -12.02 -10.10 2.31
C MET A 239 -12.41 -8.67 2.66
N LEU A 240 -11.47 -7.73 2.77
CA LEU A 240 -11.78 -6.31 2.94
C LEU A 240 -12.59 -5.76 1.76
N THR A 241 -12.18 -6.05 0.54
CA THR A 241 -12.83 -5.54 -0.67
C THR A 241 -14.14 -6.26 -0.97
N LYS A 242 -14.25 -7.54 -0.64
CA LYS A 242 -15.51 -8.29 -0.69
C LYS A 242 -16.54 -7.72 0.31
N ALA A 243 -16.13 -7.42 1.54
CA ALA A 243 -16.99 -6.80 2.53
C ALA A 243 -17.46 -5.39 2.12
N LEU A 244 -16.57 -4.58 1.53
CA LEU A 244 -16.93 -3.27 0.98
C LEU A 244 -17.92 -3.39 -0.18
N ALA A 245 -17.75 -4.35 -1.08
CA ALA A 245 -18.66 -4.59 -2.20
C ALA A 245 -20.04 -5.04 -1.70
N ALA A 246 -20.09 -6.00 -0.79
CA ALA A 246 -21.34 -6.46 -0.18
C ALA A 246 -22.08 -5.32 0.54
N TYR A 247 -21.33 -4.44 1.26
CA TYR A 247 -21.91 -3.24 1.86
C TYR A 247 -22.55 -2.30 0.81
N ILE A 248 -21.85 -2.07 -0.32
CA ILE A 248 -22.35 -1.21 -1.40
C ILE A 248 -23.67 -1.76 -1.97
N GLU A 249 -23.71 -3.07 -2.24
CA GLU A 249 -24.88 -3.75 -2.80
C GLU A 249 -26.07 -3.75 -1.84
N ASP A 250 -25.84 -4.01 -0.55
CA ASP A 250 -26.86 -3.94 0.51
C ASP A 250 -27.47 -2.55 0.67
N HIS A 251 -26.71 -1.50 0.31
CA HIS A 251 -27.15 -0.10 0.32
C HIS A 251 -27.63 0.42 -1.04
N GLY A 252 -28.00 -0.49 -1.98
CA GLY A 252 -28.61 -0.15 -3.27
C GLY A 252 -27.65 0.36 -4.34
N GLY A 253 -26.34 0.17 -4.16
CA GLY A 253 -25.34 0.36 -5.20
C GLY A 253 -25.10 -0.90 -6.01
N ALA A 254 -24.17 -0.85 -6.98
CA ALA A 254 -23.77 -1.99 -7.79
C ALA A 254 -22.25 -2.06 -7.96
N VAL A 255 -21.67 -3.25 -7.94
CA VAL A 255 -20.26 -3.51 -8.25
C VAL A 255 -20.20 -4.49 -9.41
N LEU A 256 -19.77 -4.02 -10.58
CA LEU A 256 -19.81 -4.77 -11.83
C LEU A 256 -18.39 -5.16 -12.27
N ALA A 257 -18.06 -6.43 -12.16
CA ALA A 257 -16.86 -7.03 -12.72
C ALA A 257 -16.99 -7.20 -14.25
N ASN A 258 -15.88 -7.37 -14.97
CA ASN A 258 -15.83 -7.48 -16.43
C ASN A 258 -16.43 -6.28 -17.19
N HIS A 259 -16.39 -5.09 -16.59
CA HIS A 259 -16.84 -3.83 -17.17
C HIS A 259 -15.66 -2.86 -17.32
N GLU A 260 -14.73 -3.19 -18.22
CA GLU A 260 -13.58 -2.36 -18.50
C GLU A 260 -13.99 -1.03 -19.12
N VAL A 261 -13.63 0.07 -18.45
CA VAL A 261 -13.91 1.42 -18.95
C VAL A 261 -12.93 1.77 -20.06
N LYS A 262 -13.46 2.12 -21.24
CA LYS A 262 -12.72 2.58 -22.41
C LYS A 262 -12.44 4.07 -22.38
N ARG A 263 -13.40 4.86 -21.90
CA ARG A 263 -13.29 6.33 -21.80
C ARG A 263 -14.25 6.92 -20.78
N ILE A 264 -13.91 8.08 -20.27
CA ILE A 264 -14.79 8.95 -19.48
C ILE A 264 -15.60 9.81 -20.46
N LEU A 265 -16.92 9.84 -20.28
CA LEU A 265 -17.82 10.66 -21.08
C LEU A 265 -17.77 12.12 -20.61
N VAL A 266 -17.51 13.03 -21.54
CA VAL A 266 -17.44 14.48 -21.26
C VAL A 266 -18.45 15.22 -22.12
N GLU A 267 -19.33 15.98 -21.47
CA GLU A 267 -20.34 16.84 -22.13
C GLU A 267 -20.27 18.26 -21.56
N ASN A 268 -20.19 19.26 -22.42
CA ASN A 268 -20.14 20.69 -22.03
C ASN A 268 -19.07 20.98 -20.93
N GLY A 269 -17.91 20.31 -21.01
CA GLY A 269 -16.83 20.49 -20.04
C GLY A 269 -17.07 19.82 -18.67
N HIS A 270 -18.00 18.87 -18.59
CA HIS A 270 -18.30 18.10 -17.39
C HIS A 270 -18.14 16.59 -17.65
N ALA A 271 -17.56 15.87 -16.72
CA ALA A 271 -17.61 14.41 -16.71
C ALA A 271 -19.05 13.98 -16.33
N VAL A 272 -19.68 13.19 -17.20
CA VAL A 272 -21.08 12.77 -17.08
C VAL A 272 -21.25 11.25 -16.99
N GLY A 273 -20.16 10.47 -17.05
CA GLY A 273 -20.23 9.01 -16.98
C GLY A 273 -19.01 8.34 -17.56
N ALA A 274 -19.16 7.05 -17.87
CA ALA A 274 -18.15 6.21 -18.48
C ALA A 274 -18.75 5.32 -19.58
N GLU A 275 -17.96 5.00 -20.60
CA GLU A 275 -18.28 4.03 -21.64
C GLU A 275 -17.30 2.85 -21.50
N THR A 276 -17.84 1.63 -21.48
CA THR A 276 -17.04 0.40 -21.41
C THR A 276 -16.51 -0.01 -22.78
N THR A 277 -15.56 -0.94 -22.79
CA THR A 277 -15.06 -1.58 -24.03
C THR A 277 -16.17 -2.36 -24.76
N GLY A 278 -17.18 -2.84 -24.03
CA GLY A 278 -18.38 -3.48 -24.57
C GLY A 278 -19.40 -2.49 -25.18
N GLY A 279 -19.16 -1.17 -25.07
CA GLY A 279 -20.05 -0.12 -25.61
C GLY A 279 -21.19 0.29 -24.70
N GLU A 280 -21.27 -0.26 -23.49
CA GLU A 280 -22.26 0.15 -22.50
C GLU A 280 -21.93 1.52 -21.93
N ARG A 281 -22.98 2.31 -21.62
CA ARG A 281 -22.84 3.64 -21.06
C ARG A 281 -23.50 3.74 -19.69
N PHE A 282 -22.71 4.15 -18.73
CA PHE A 282 -23.12 4.43 -17.36
C PHE A 282 -23.02 5.93 -17.13
N THR A 283 -24.16 6.59 -16.89
CA THR A 283 -24.19 8.04 -16.66
C THR A 283 -24.40 8.35 -15.20
N GLY A 284 -23.90 9.50 -14.76
CA GLY A 284 -24.01 9.94 -13.38
C GLY A 284 -23.71 11.43 -13.21
N LYS A 285 -24.22 12.00 -12.13
CA LYS A 285 -23.97 13.41 -11.78
C LYS A 285 -22.50 13.70 -11.49
N ARG A 286 -21.75 12.66 -11.07
CA ARG A 286 -20.29 12.71 -10.81
C ARG A 286 -19.63 11.42 -11.26
N VAL A 287 -18.35 11.54 -11.60
CA VAL A 287 -17.48 10.41 -11.92
C VAL A 287 -16.30 10.41 -10.93
N VAL A 288 -15.96 9.25 -10.41
CA VAL A 288 -14.77 9.04 -9.57
C VAL A 288 -13.85 8.06 -10.28
N SER A 289 -12.61 8.46 -10.55
CA SER A 289 -11.60 7.54 -11.04
C SER A 289 -10.74 7.02 -9.89
N ASN A 290 -10.72 5.70 -9.73
CA ASN A 290 -9.77 4.98 -8.90
C ASN A 290 -8.62 4.36 -9.71
N ALA A 291 -8.63 4.53 -11.04
CA ALA A 291 -7.52 4.14 -11.90
C ALA A 291 -6.30 5.03 -11.66
N HIS A 292 -5.11 4.54 -12.03
CA HIS A 292 -3.86 5.30 -11.95
C HIS A 292 -4.00 6.68 -12.61
N VAL A 293 -3.28 7.70 -12.14
CA VAL A 293 -3.39 9.06 -12.65
C VAL A 293 -3.08 9.15 -14.16
N TRP A 294 -2.04 8.45 -14.64
CA TRP A 294 -1.74 8.39 -16.07
C TRP A 294 -2.84 7.67 -16.86
N VAL A 295 -3.35 6.54 -16.38
CA VAL A 295 -4.49 5.86 -17.01
C VAL A 295 -5.70 6.77 -17.09
N THR A 296 -6.03 7.48 -16.01
CA THR A 296 -7.18 8.41 -15.99
C THR A 296 -7.04 9.51 -17.03
N PHE A 297 -5.89 10.18 -17.07
CA PHE A 297 -5.74 11.36 -17.91
C PHE A 297 -5.18 11.07 -19.31
N LEU A 298 -4.24 10.13 -19.45
CA LEU A 298 -3.56 9.89 -20.72
C LEU A 298 -4.27 8.84 -21.59
N ASP A 299 -5.08 7.94 -20.96
CA ASP A 299 -5.84 6.93 -21.67
C ASP A 299 -7.34 7.25 -21.70
N LEU A 300 -8.02 7.31 -20.52
CA LEU A 300 -9.47 7.47 -20.45
C LEU A 300 -9.96 8.87 -20.83
N LEU A 301 -9.11 9.89 -20.73
CA LEU A 301 -9.36 11.29 -21.07
C LEU A 301 -8.44 11.82 -22.18
N LYS A 302 -7.79 10.93 -22.95
CA LYS A 302 -6.80 11.32 -23.96
C LYS A 302 -7.31 12.36 -24.97
N GLU A 303 -8.62 12.35 -25.27
CA GLU A 303 -9.26 13.28 -26.19
C GLU A 303 -9.59 14.64 -25.55
N TRP A 304 -9.65 14.69 -24.22
CA TRP A 304 -9.99 15.89 -23.46
C TRP A 304 -8.75 16.62 -22.94
N ILE A 305 -7.74 15.87 -22.47
CA ILE A 305 -6.55 16.45 -21.86
C ILE A 305 -5.67 17.13 -22.91
N GLY A 306 -5.26 18.35 -22.64
CA GLY A 306 -4.33 19.09 -23.51
C GLY A 306 -3.49 20.10 -22.74
N GLY A 307 -2.58 20.78 -23.49
CA GLY A 307 -1.79 21.89 -22.99
C GLY A 307 -0.96 21.57 -21.74
N ASP A 308 -0.91 22.54 -20.84
CA ASP A 308 -0.10 22.48 -19.62
C ASP A 308 -0.46 21.32 -18.70
N LEU A 309 -1.76 21.02 -18.54
CA LEU A 309 -2.18 19.92 -17.67
C LEU A 309 -1.64 18.57 -18.15
N ARG A 310 -1.61 18.32 -19.46
CA ARG A 310 -1.04 17.09 -20.02
C ARG A 310 0.44 16.97 -19.67
N SER A 311 1.22 18.00 -19.91
CA SER A 311 2.66 18.01 -19.60
C SER A 311 2.93 17.80 -18.09
N ARG A 312 2.10 18.38 -17.24
CA ARG A 312 2.23 18.21 -15.78
C ARG A 312 1.88 16.80 -15.32
N VAL A 313 0.87 16.17 -15.93
CA VAL A 313 0.50 14.78 -15.63
C VAL A 313 1.58 13.81 -16.14
N GLU A 314 2.12 14.04 -17.33
CA GLU A 314 3.24 13.25 -17.88
C GLU A 314 4.52 13.39 -17.02
N GLY A 315 4.73 14.56 -16.41
CA GLY A 315 5.85 14.86 -15.51
C GLY A 315 5.73 14.31 -14.08
N ILE A 316 4.63 13.62 -13.73
CA ILE A 316 4.50 13.00 -12.40
C ILE A 316 5.55 11.88 -12.24
N HIS A 317 6.32 11.93 -11.16
CA HIS A 317 7.30 10.89 -10.83
C HIS A 317 6.60 9.63 -10.30
N VAL A 318 6.56 8.59 -11.13
CA VAL A 318 6.02 7.27 -10.77
C VAL A 318 7.12 6.30 -10.36
N GLY A 319 8.36 6.57 -10.76
CA GLY A 319 9.50 5.69 -10.57
C GLY A 319 9.67 4.66 -11.69
N ASN A 320 10.59 3.74 -11.48
CA ASN A 320 10.89 2.66 -12.44
C ASN A 320 10.51 1.28 -11.88
N GLY A 321 9.31 1.11 -11.37
CA GLY A 321 8.89 -0.08 -10.63
C GLY A 321 9.08 0.08 -9.12
N PHE A 322 8.73 -0.95 -8.35
CA PHE A 322 8.81 -0.89 -6.89
C PHE A 322 9.37 -2.19 -6.31
N GLY A 323 8.93 -3.32 -6.80
CA GLY A 323 9.36 -4.63 -6.31
C GLY A 323 8.94 -5.78 -7.22
N MET A 324 9.42 -6.94 -6.88
CA MET A 324 9.06 -8.22 -7.48
C MET A 324 8.51 -9.15 -6.40
N VAL A 325 7.57 -10.00 -6.75
CA VAL A 325 6.91 -10.90 -5.80
C VAL A 325 6.92 -12.33 -6.30
N VAL A 326 7.22 -13.25 -5.40
CA VAL A 326 6.95 -14.68 -5.60
C VAL A 326 5.87 -15.11 -4.61
N ARG A 327 4.84 -15.80 -5.11
CA ARG A 327 3.84 -16.50 -4.32
C ARG A 327 4.03 -17.98 -4.52
N ALA A 328 4.30 -18.68 -3.44
CA ALA A 328 4.65 -20.09 -3.47
C ALA A 328 3.68 -20.94 -2.65
N ALA A 329 3.28 -22.07 -3.22
CA ALA A 329 2.67 -23.18 -2.52
C ALA A 329 3.79 -24.05 -1.93
N MET A 330 3.71 -24.36 -0.64
CA MET A 330 4.78 -25.01 0.10
C MET A 330 4.29 -26.29 0.79
N ASN A 331 5.18 -27.28 0.86
CA ASN A 331 4.93 -28.51 1.66
C ASN A 331 5.01 -28.23 3.16
N LYS A 332 5.96 -27.36 3.58
CA LYS A 332 6.18 -27.01 4.99
C LYS A 332 6.46 -25.53 5.14
N LEU A 333 6.27 -25.01 6.35
CA LEU A 333 6.72 -23.67 6.74
C LEU A 333 8.25 -23.61 6.79
N PRO A 334 8.87 -22.44 6.47
CA PRO A 334 10.28 -22.20 6.67
C PRO A 334 10.69 -22.47 8.12
N GLN A 335 11.83 -23.15 8.31
CA GLN A 335 12.42 -23.42 9.62
C GLN A 335 13.57 -22.44 9.86
N PHE A 336 13.27 -21.31 10.50
CA PHE A 336 14.26 -20.27 10.77
C PHE A 336 15.29 -20.72 11.80
N ASN A 337 16.57 -20.52 11.48
CA ASN A 337 17.69 -20.84 12.38
C ASN A 337 17.91 -19.69 13.36
N VAL A 338 17.07 -19.62 14.40
CA VAL A 338 17.13 -18.59 15.45
C VAL A 338 17.37 -19.22 16.82
N THR A 339 18.12 -18.53 17.68
CA THR A 339 18.55 -19.04 18.99
C THR A 339 17.85 -18.35 20.17
N ASP A 340 17.28 -17.20 19.96
CA ASP A 340 16.69 -16.33 20.99
C ASP A 340 15.15 -16.29 20.94
N THR A 341 14.55 -16.94 19.94
CA THR A 341 13.12 -17.18 19.78
C THR A 341 12.89 -18.54 19.12
N THR A 342 11.69 -18.83 18.64
CA THR A 342 11.38 -20.06 17.91
C THR A 342 11.01 -19.77 16.47
N SER A 343 11.25 -20.73 15.56
CA SER A 343 10.80 -20.63 14.17
C SER A 343 9.29 -20.45 14.09
N ASP A 344 8.52 -21.13 14.94
CA ASP A 344 7.05 -20.99 15.00
C ASP A 344 6.61 -19.57 15.34
N GLU A 345 7.40 -18.83 16.12
CA GLU A 345 7.11 -17.42 16.42
C GLU A 345 7.44 -16.53 15.20
N VAL A 346 8.58 -16.77 14.54
CA VAL A 346 9.02 -16.00 13.37
C VAL A 346 8.02 -16.06 12.23
N VAL A 347 7.43 -17.24 11.96
CA VAL A 347 6.50 -17.43 10.82
C VAL A 347 5.11 -16.83 11.01
N LYS A 348 4.77 -16.31 12.21
CA LYS A 348 3.46 -15.68 12.46
C LYS A 348 3.33 -14.28 11.88
N GLY A 349 4.43 -13.54 11.75
CA GLY A 349 4.47 -12.16 11.26
C GLY A 349 5.18 -12.03 9.91
N LEU A 350 5.66 -10.81 9.63
CA LEU A 350 6.52 -10.55 8.49
C LEU A 350 7.97 -10.90 8.84
N GLN A 351 8.67 -11.58 7.94
CA GLN A 351 10.09 -11.88 8.10
C GLN A 351 10.91 -10.83 7.33
N LEU A 352 11.66 -9.99 8.06
CA LEU A 352 12.50 -8.94 7.47
C LEU A 352 13.91 -9.47 7.19
N LEU A 353 14.14 -9.94 5.97
CA LEU A 353 15.40 -10.56 5.56
C LEU A 353 16.33 -9.50 4.95
N CYS A 354 17.03 -8.80 5.83
CA CYS A 354 17.97 -7.74 5.50
C CYS A 354 19.05 -7.64 6.59
N PRO A 355 20.29 -8.05 6.32
CA PRO A 355 21.32 -8.18 7.35
C PRO A 355 21.91 -6.87 7.84
N SER A 356 21.85 -5.78 7.04
CA SER A 356 22.43 -4.48 7.39
C SER A 356 21.78 -3.31 6.66
N THR A 357 21.97 -2.08 7.17
CA THR A 357 21.53 -0.87 6.48
C THR A 357 22.26 -0.66 5.14
N GLN A 358 23.55 -1.05 5.06
CA GLN A 358 24.32 -0.97 3.82
C GLN A 358 23.74 -1.87 2.72
N TYR A 359 23.24 -3.04 3.08
CA TYR A 359 22.57 -3.97 2.16
C TYR A 359 21.36 -3.33 1.46
N LEU A 360 20.56 -2.51 2.17
CA LEU A 360 19.48 -1.72 1.57
C LEU A 360 19.98 -0.67 0.58
N ASN A 361 21.06 0.04 0.95
CA ASN A 361 21.65 1.06 0.09
C ASN A 361 22.21 0.46 -1.20
N ASP A 362 22.84 -0.71 -1.13
CA ASP A 362 23.39 -1.43 -2.29
C ASP A 362 22.27 -1.91 -3.22
N ALA A 363 21.19 -2.46 -2.66
CA ALA A 363 20.01 -2.86 -3.41
C ALA A 363 19.38 -1.68 -4.17
N TYR A 364 19.27 -0.52 -3.52
CA TYR A 364 18.76 0.69 -4.17
C TYR A 364 19.72 1.23 -5.24
N ALA A 365 21.03 1.13 -5.03
CA ALA A 365 22.02 1.53 -6.02
C ALA A 365 21.95 0.67 -7.29
N ASP A 366 21.66 -0.63 -7.19
CA ASP A 366 21.41 -1.50 -8.33
C ASP A 366 20.14 -1.05 -9.08
N TYR A 367 19.04 -0.77 -8.35
CA TYR A 367 17.79 -0.26 -8.92
C TYR A 367 17.99 1.05 -9.71
N LEU A 368 18.76 1.99 -9.18
CA LEU A 368 19.06 3.26 -9.87
C LEU A 368 19.82 3.03 -11.20
N ARG A 369 20.60 1.96 -11.30
CA ARG A 369 21.26 1.56 -12.55
C ARG A 369 20.34 0.84 -13.53
N GLY A 370 19.10 0.58 -13.17
CA GLY A 370 18.17 -0.23 -13.96
C GLY A 370 18.48 -1.73 -13.90
N GLU A 371 19.11 -2.19 -12.82
CA GLU A 371 19.47 -3.59 -12.59
C GLU A 371 18.62 -4.17 -11.46
N PRO A 372 18.15 -5.43 -11.59
CA PRO A 372 17.68 -6.17 -10.43
C PRO A 372 18.79 -6.29 -9.39
N SER A 373 18.46 -6.10 -8.12
CA SER A 373 19.45 -6.18 -7.04
C SER A 373 20.24 -7.49 -7.09
N ARG A 374 21.55 -7.39 -6.89
CA ARG A 374 22.42 -8.57 -6.74
C ARG A 374 22.06 -9.34 -5.48
N ASP A 375 21.80 -8.60 -4.41
CA ASP A 375 21.42 -9.10 -3.10
C ASP A 375 20.15 -8.36 -2.64
N PRO A 376 18.95 -8.85 -2.99
CA PRO A 376 17.71 -8.14 -2.71
C PRO A 376 17.34 -8.21 -1.23
N ALA A 377 16.91 -7.09 -0.66
CA ALA A 377 16.21 -7.10 0.61
C ALA A 377 14.82 -7.73 0.41
N VAL A 378 14.47 -8.70 1.26
CA VAL A 378 13.25 -9.51 1.10
C VAL A 378 12.37 -9.42 2.34
N ILE A 379 11.05 -9.35 2.14
CA ILE A 379 10.07 -9.69 3.15
C ILE A 379 9.50 -11.07 2.83
N GLY A 380 9.58 -11.97 3.80
CA GLY A 380 8.83 -13.21 3.82
C GLY A 380 7.50 -13.03 4.55
N MET A 381 6.47 -13.76 4.10
CA MET A 381 5.17 -13.85 4.77
C MET A 381 4.62 -15.26 4.65
N THR A 382 4.31 -15.87 5.78
CA THR A 382 3.88 -17.27 5.91
C THR A 382 2.50 -17.33 6.59
N PHE A 383 1.55 -16.56 6.10
CA PHE A 383 0.29 -16.32 6.81
C PHE A 383 -0.61 -17.55 6.98
N SER A 384 -0.39 -18.62 6.22
CA SER A 384 -1.03 -19.92 6.51
C SER A 384 -0.65 -20.50 7.88
N ALA A 385 0.42 -19.98 8.54
CA ALA A 385 0.76 -20.33 9.91
C ALA A 385 -0.29 -19.86 10.94
N ILE A 386 -1.02 -18.79 10.63
CA ILE A 386 -2.04 -18.19 11.50
C ILE A 386 -3.46 -18.27 10.91
N ASP A 387 -3.57 -18.51 9.62
CA ASP A 387 -4.84 -18.66 8.89
C ASP A 387 -4.81 -19.92 8.03
N PRO A 388 -5.26 -21.06 8.58
CA PRO A 388 -5.24 -22.33 7.86
C PRO A 388 -6.18 -22.38 6.65
N THR A 389 -7.07 -21.40 6.46
CA THR A 389 -7.97 -21.33 5.30
C THR A 389 -7.24 -20.97 4.00
N LEU A 390 -5.97 -20.58 4.08
CA LEU A 390 -5.17 -20.14 2.93
C LEU A 390 -4.53 -21.28 2.14
N ALA A 391 -4.47 -22.48 2.69
CA ALA A 391 -3.84 -23.62 2.03
C ALA A 391 -4.60 -24.93 2.34
N PRO A 392 -4.46 -25.95 1.49
CA PRO A 392 -4.91 -27.29 1.82
C PRO A 392 -4.29 -27.81 3.12
N GLU A 393 -4.95 -28.77 3.77
CA GLU A 393 -4.49 -29.37 5.02
C GLU A 393 -3.03 -29.88 4.92
N GLY A 394 -2.21 -29.48 5.88
CA GLY A 394 -0.79 -29.84 5.93
C GLY A 394 0.08 -29.12 4.87
N LYS A 395 -0.45 -28.14 4.17
CA LYS A 395 0.28 -27.29 3.21
C LYS A 395 0.28 -25.84 3.67
N HIS A 396 1.16 -25.04 3.03
CA HIS A 396 1.39 -23.67 3.44
C HIS A 396 1.59 -22.72 2.26
N THR A 397 1.36 -21.43 2.51
CA THR A 397 1.67 -20.36 1.56
C THR A 397 2.94 -19.64 1.98
N LEU A 398 3.78 -19.27 1.00
CA LEU A 398 4.91 -18.38 1.19
C LEU A 398 4.84 -17.25 0.18
N PHE A 399 4.95 -16.02 0.68
CA PHE A 399 5.04 -14.83 -0.12
C PHE A 399 6.42 -14.21 0.10
N LEU A 400 7.18 -13.97 -0.98
CA LEU A 400 8.48 -13.31 -0.95
C LEU A 400 8.40 -12.01 -1.75
N TRP A 401 8.62 -10.88 -1.08
CA TRP A 401 8.70 -9.56 -1.70
C TRP A 401 10.16 -9.11 -1.73
N GLY A 402 10.71 -8.95 -2.94
CA GLY A 402 11.98 -8.27 -3.15
C GLY A 402 11.74 -6.80 -3.49
N GLN A 403 12.43 -5.90 -2.77
CA GLN A 403 12.28 -4.45 -2.93
C GLN A 403 13.15 -3.93 -4.08
N TRP A 404 12.71 -2.82 -4.69
CA TRP A 404 13.42 -2.05 -5.71
C TRP A 404 13.84 -2.87 -6.94
N TYR A 405 12.89 -3.57 -7.54
CA TYR A 405 13.07 -4.22 -8.83
C TYR A 405 12.62 -3.28 -9.96
N PRO A 406 13.52 -2.94 -10.93
CA PRO A 406 13.20 -1.98 -11.98
C PRO A 406 12.22 -2.55 -13.00
N TYR A 407 11.25 -1.74 -13.43
CA TYR A 407 10.32 -2.10 -14.52
C TYR A 407 11.05 -2.11 -15.87
N LYS A 408 11.80 -1.04 -16.16
CA LYS A 408 12.65 -0.93 -17.33
C LYS A 408 14.07 -1.32 -16.96
N LEU A 409 14.54 -2.41 -17.52
CA LEU A 409 15.90 -2.90 -17.34
C LEU A 409 16.85 -2.14 -18.27
N ARG A 410 18.11 -2.00 -17.85
CA ARG A 410 19.16 -1.40 -18.66
C ARG A 410 19.63 -2.34 -19.78
N ASP A 411 20.36 -1.80 -20.74
CA ASP A 411 21.16 -2.51 -21.75
C ASP A 411 20.36 -3.54 -22.58
N GLY A 412 19.06 -3.29 -22.83
CA GLY A 412 18.20 -4.18 -23.61
C GLY A 412 17.89 -5.51 -22.96
N LEU A 413 18.14 -5.66 -21.65
CA LEU A 413 17.68 -6.81 -20.89
C LEU A 413 16.15 -6.83 -20.85
N HIS A 414 15.58 -8.02 -20.92
CA HIS A 414 14.14 -8.26 -20.86
C HIS A 414 13.80 -9.18 -19.69
N TRP A 415 12.68 -8.90 -19.03
CA TRP A 415 12.21 -9.69 -17.90
C TRP A 415 12.03 -11.16 -18.23
N ASP A 416 11.53 -11.50 -19.43
CA ASP A 416 11.30 -12.89 -19.85
C ASP A 416 12.56 -13.76 -19.72
N GLY A 417 13.73 -13.18 -20.02
CA GLY A 417 15.01 -13.89 -19.96
C GLY A 417 15.58 -14.07 -18.54
N ILE A 418 15.08 -13.33 -17.55
CA ILE A 418 15.65 -13.32 -16.19
C ILE A 418 14.66 -13.66 -15.07
N THR A 419 13.36 -13.75 -15.37
CA THR A 419 12.29 -13.95 -14.40
C THR A 419 12.58 -15.09 -13.42
N ARG A 420 12.94 -16.28 -13.91
CA ARG A 420 13.22 -17.46 -13.09
C ARG A 420 14.43 -17.24 -12.20
N ARG A 421 15.52 -16.72 -12.75
CA ARG A 421 16.75 -16.39 -12.02
C ARG A 421 16.50 -15.45 -10.86
N GLU A 422 15.68 -14.41 -11.08
CA GLU A 422 15.37 -13.41 -10.05
C GLU A 422 14.47 -14.00 -8.95
N ALA A 423 13.51 -14.86 -9.30
CA ALA A 423 12.72 -15.59 -8.30
C ALA A 423 13.59 -16.51 -7.43
N GLU A 424 14.52 -17.23 -8.04
CA GLU A 424 15.48 -18.09 -7.33
C GLU A 424 16.42 -17.29 -6.39
N LYS A 425 16.70 -16.02 -6.72
CA LYS A 425 17.42 -15.13 -5.79
C LYS A 425 16.62 -14.90 -4.50
N LEU A 426 15.31 -14.66 -4.59
CA LEU A 426 14.48 -14.46 -3.41
C LEU A 426 14.45 -15.71 -2.52
N PHE A 427 14.41 -16.90 -3.15
CA PHE A 427 14.54 -18.17 -2.40
C PHE A 427 15.92 -18.34 -1.76
N ARG A 428 17.02 -17.98 -2.43
CA ARG A 428 18.35 -18.01 -1.81
C ARG A 428 18.46 -17.09 -0.60
N VAL A 429 17.76 -15.95 -0.61
CA VAL A 429 17.74 -15.06 0.55
C VAL A 429 17.02 -15.72 1.73
N ILE A 430 15.84 -16.33 1.54
CA ILE A 430 15.18 -16.99 2.67
C ILE A 430 15.94 -18.24 3.12
N ASP A 431 16.52 -19.03 2.21
CA ASP A 431 17.32 -20.21 2.54
C ASP A 431 18.55 -19.88 3.41
N ARG A 432 19.06 -18.65 3.33
CA ARG A 432 20.14 -18.17 4.20
C ARG A 432 19.74 -18.18 5.68
N PHE A 433 18.48 -17.83 5.98
CA PHE A 433 17.96 -17.72 7.35
C PHE A 433 17.13 -18.95 7.76
N ALA A 434 16.57 -19.67 6.80
CA ALA A 434 15.75 -20.86 6.97
C ALA A 434 16.16 -21.92 5.93
N PRO A 435 17.28 -22.64 6.16
CA PRO A 435 17.84 -23.59 5.19
C PRO A 435 16.85 -24.66 4.76
N GLY A 436 16.84 -24.99 3.46
CA GLY A 436 15.96 -25.99 2.87
C GLY A 436 14.54 -25.51 2.56
N THR A 437 14.24 -24.23 2.76
CA THR A 437 12.90 -23.68 2.42
C THR A 437 12.59 -23.88 0.95
N SER A 438 13.53 -23.65 0.04
CA SER A 438 13.32 -23.82 -1.41
C SER A 438 13.05 -25.27 -1.82
N GLU A 439 13.49 -26.27 -1.04
CA GLU A 439 13.25 -27.71 -1.28
C GLU A 439 11.78 -28.10 -1.02
N GLU A 440 11.08 -27.33 -0.19
CA GLU A 440 9.67 -27.55 0.15
C GLU A 440 8.69 -26.88 -0.83
N LEU A 441 9.19 -26.31 -1.95
CA LEU A 441 8.37 -25.67 -2.98
C LEU A 441 7.53 -26.71 -3.74
N ILE A 442 6.21 -26.47 -3.84
CA ILE A 442 5.29 -27.24 -4.68
C ILE A 442 5.17 -26.55 -6.04
N ASP A 443 4.79 -25.26 -6.03
CA ASP A 443 4.61 -24.45 -7.23
C ASP A 443 4.73 -22.97 -6.88
N MET A 444 4.96 -22.10 -7.89
CA MET A 444 5.06 -20.66 -7.66
C MET A 444 4.49 -19.81 -8.80
N TYR A 445 3.88 -18.70 -8.43
CA TYR A 445 3.51 -17.61 -9.33
C TYR A 445 4.45 -16.43 -9.14
N ILE A 446 5.14 -16.05 -10.22
CA ILE A 446 6.15 -14.99 -10.21
C ILE A 446 5.52 -13.72 -10.78
N GLN A 447 5.49 -12.65 -9.97
CA GLN A 447 5.05 -11.33 -10.40
C GLN A 447 6.26 -10.40 -10.54
N THR A 448 6.83 -10.36 -11.73
CA THR A 448 7.80 -9.35 -12.12
C THR A 448 7.12 -7.98 -12.25
N PRO A 449 7.86 -6.85 -12.28
CA PRO A 449 7.26 -5.55 -12.51
C PRO A 449 6.35 -5.47 -13.75
N PRO A 450 6.68 -6.01 -14.94
CA PRO A 450 5.74 -6.08 -16.06
C PRO A 450 4.44 -6.81 -15.74
N VAL A 451 4.50 -7.96 -15.08
CA VAL A 451 3.31 -8.75 -14.69
C VAL A 451 2.43 -7.96 -13.71
N ILE A 452 3.03 -7.25 -12.74
CA ILE A 452 2.29 -6.37 -11.81
C ILE A 452 1.62 -5.23 -12.58
N SER A 453 2.34 -4.60 -13.52
CA SER A 453 1.83 -3.52 -14.37
C SER A 453 0.59 -3.94 -15.15
N GLU A 454 0.66 -5.06 -15.85
CA GLU A 454 -0.44 -5.58 -16.66
C GLU A 454 -1.64 -5.99 -15.79
N LYS A 455 -1.39 -6.80 -14.75
CA LYS A 455 -2.44 -7.33 -13.87
C LYS A 455 -3.25 -6.22 -13.21
N HIS A 456 -2.59 -5.18 -12.72
CA HIS A 456 -3.23 -4.11 -11.96
C HIS A 456 -3.47 -2.82 -12.77
N ASN A 457 -3.16 -2.80 -14.06
CA ASN A 457 -3.19 -1.61 -14.92
C ASN A 457 -2.46 -0.42 -14.24
N MET A 458 -1.23 -0.70 -13.82
CA MET A 458 -0.40 0.23 -13.06
C MET A 458 0.87 0.56 -13.85
N PRO A 459 0.90 1.67 -14.60
CA PRO A 459 2.09 2.08 -15.34
C PRO A 459 3.32 2.22 -14.42
N ASN A 460 4.49 1.72 -14.86
CA ASN A 460 5.72 1.70 -14.04
C ASN A 460 5.43 1.23 -12.61
N PRO A 461 5.04 -0.03 -12.38
CA PRO A 461 4.25 -0.49 -11.26
C PRO A 461 4.85 -0.10 -9.90
N ASN A 462 4.40 1.03 -9.41
CA ASN A 462 4.67 1.54 -8.08
C ASN A 462 3.42 1.34 -7.22
N VAL A 463 3.52 0.57 -6.17
CA VAL A 463 2.37 0.26 -5.28
C VAL A 463 1.82 1.50 -4.57
N MET A 464 2.59 2.59 -4.52
CA MET A 464 2.14 3.89 -4.05
C MET A 464 1.48 4.73 -5.15
N HIS A 465 1.36 4.21 -6.39
CA HIS A 465 0.95 4.82 -7.65
C HIS A 465 1.91 5.92 -8.13
N VAL A 466 2.37 6.78 -7.28
CA VAL A 466 3.40 7.79 -7.55
C VAL A 466 4.41 7.77 -6.41
N GLU A 467 5.63 8.17 -6.67
CA GLU A 467 6.68 8.13 -5.65
C GLU A 467 6.30 8.95 -4.40
N MET A 468 6.74 8.48 -3.24
CA MET A 468 6.51 9.13 -1.94
C MET A 468 7.63 10.17 -1.67
N LEU A 469 7.85 11.05 -2.64
CA LEU A 469 8.79 12.17 -2.53
C LEU A 469 8.09 13.39 -1.93
N ILE A 470 8.83 14.25 -1.25
CA ILE A 470 8.26 15.38 -0.52
C ILE A 470 7.51 16.37 -1.41
N ASP A 471 7.96 16.55 -2.66
CA ASP A 471 7.31 17.37 -3.68
C ASP A 471 6.06 16.72 -4.29
N GLN A 472 5.81 15.45 -3.96
CA GLN A 472 4.62 14.68 -4.32
C GLN A 472 3.86 14.15 -3.11
N MET A 473 3.95 14.83 -1.96
CA MET A 473 3.19 14.48 -0.75
C MET A 473 2.27 15.62 -0.31
N LEU A 474 1.34 15.33 0.58
CA LEU A 474 0.41 16.29 1.18
C LEU A 474 -0.34 17.10 0.12
N MET A 475 -0.23 18.44 0.16
CA MET A 475 -0.89 19.36 -0.77
C MET A 475 -0.29 19.35 -2.19
N PHE A 476 0.76 18.59 -2.41
CA PHE A 476 1.40 18.46 -3.71
C PHE A 476 1.09 17.12 -4.40
N ARG A 477 0.37 16.20 -3.72
CA ARG A 477 0.15 14.84 -4.22
C ARG A 477 -1.10 14.72 -5.11
N PRO A 478 -1.01 14.15 -6.34
CA PRO A 478 0.21 13.84 -7.09
C PRO A 478 0.84 15.09 -7.72
N ILE A 479 0.05 16.12 -7.97
CA ILE A 479 0.41 17.51 -8.32
C ILE A 479 -0.61 18.46 -7.68
N PRO A 480 -0.27 19.74 -7.46
CA PRO A 480 -1.14 20.71 -6.76
C PRO A 480 -2.57 20.80 -7.31
N GLU A 481 -2.74 20.72 -8.63
CA GLU A 481 -4.05 20.83 -9.30
C GLU A 481 -4.98 19.66 -8.99
N LEU A 482 -4.43 18.50 -8.60
CA LEU A 482 -5.17 17.29 -8.30
C LEU A 482 -5.26 16.99 -6.80
N SER A 483 -4.49 17.69 -5.96
CA SER A 483 -4.27 17.35 -4.54
C SER A 483 -5.53 17.32 -3.67
N ASN A 484 -6.63 17.93 -4.10
CA ASN A 484 -7.88 18.03 -3.37
C ASN A 484 -8.97 17.03 -3.83
N TYR A 485 -8.58 15.95 -4.49
CA TYR A 485 -9.46 14.91 -5.06
C TYR A 485 -10.31 15.39 -6.24
N GLN A 486 -10.56 16.67 -6.39
CA GLN A 486 -11.21 17.27 -7.55
C GLN A 486 -10.19 17.48 -8.67
N THR A 487 -10.63 17.32 -9.90
CA THR A 487 -9.81 17.58 -11.08
C THR A 487 -10.22 18.89 -11.76
N PRO A 488 -9.40 19.44 -12.67
CA PRO A 488 -9.80 20.57 -13.50
C PRO A 488 -11.03 20.27 -14.39
N LEU A 489 -11.29 19.01 -14.74
CA LEU A 489 -12.53 18.60 -15.40
C LEU A 489 -13.67 18.57 -14.39
N LYS A 490 -14.62 19.45 -14.55
CA LYS A 490 -15.79 19.50 -13.66
C LYS A 490 -16.50 18.15 -13.60
N GLY A 491 -16.98 17.77 -12.43
CA GLY A 491 -17.68 16.50 -12.22
C GLY A 491 -16.79 15.27 -12.07
N LEU A 492 -15.46 15.36 -12.34
CA LEU A 492 -14.51 14.28 -12.15
C LEU A 492 -13.73 14.41 -10.84
N PHE A 493 -13.63 13.31 -10.12
CA PHE A 493 -12.87 13.16 -8.88
C PHE A 493 -11.89 11.98 -8.97
N MET A 494 -10.86 11.96 -8.13
CA MET A 494 -9.89 10.86 -8.05
C MET A 494 -9.80 10.31 -6.63
N ALA A 495 -9.71 8.98 -6.51
CA ALA A 495 -9.70 8.28 -5.22
C ALA A 495 -8.54 7.26 -5.07
N ASN A 496 -7.63 7.17 -6.04
CA ASN A 496 -6.57 6.15 -6.05
C ASN A 496 -5.42 6.45 -5.07
N ALA A 497 -4.47 5.51 -4.95
CA ALA A 497 -3.29 5.63 -4.09
C ALA A 497 -2.32 6.78 -4.48
N GLY A 498 -2.45 7.33 -5.69
CA GLY A 498 -1.74 8.54 -6.10
C GLY A 498 -2.27 9.82 -5.45
N MET A 499 -3.39 9.77 -4.73
CA MET A 499 -3.95 10.90 -3.99
C MET A 499 -3.45 10.91 -2.55
N HIS A 500 -3.58 12.07 -1.86
CA HIS A 500 -3.31 12.16 -0.44
C HIS A 500 -4.12 11.10 0.37
N PRO A 501 -3.55 10.42 1.37
CA PRO A 501 -2.18 10.55 1.87
C PRO A 501 -1.15 9.70 1.12
N GLY A 502 -1.55 8.83 0.21
CA GLY A 502 -0.67 7.94 -0.51
C GLY A 502 -1.18 6.50 -0.53
N GLY A 503 -0.27 5.57 -0.89
CA GLY A 503 -0.53 4.15 -0.96
C GLY A 503 -0.60 3.45 0.40
N GLY A 504 -0.65 2.13 0.35
CA GLY A 504 -0.92 1.26 1.48
C GLY A 504 -2.39 0.82 1.48
N ILE A 505 -2.70 -0.22 2.26
CA ILE A 505 -4.08 -0.66 2.45
C ILE A 505 -4.71 0.25 3.51
N PHE A 506 -5.20 1.40 3.06
CA PHE A 506 -5.59 2.51 3.94
C PHE A 506 -7.07 2.90 3.80
N GLY A 507 -7.56 3.04 2.57
CA GLY A 507 -8.91 3.55 2.31
C GLY A 507 -9.06 5.07 2.52
N ALA A 508 -8.09 5.76 3.10
CA ALA A 508 -8.16 7.20 3.38
C ALA A 508 -8.34 8.06 2.12
N PRO A 509 -7.65 7.81 0.98
CA PRO A 509 -7.94 8.52 -0.27
C PRO A 509 -9.41 8.40 -0.66
N GLY A 510 -9.98 7.20 -0.56
CA GLY A 510 -11.39 6.94 -0.86
C GLY A 510 -12.35 7.66 0.10
N TYR A 511 -12.08 7.59 1.39
CA TYR A 511 -12.86 8.29 2.43
C TYR A 511 -12.90 9.80 2.20
N ASN A 512 -11.74 10.40 1.95
CA ASN A 512 -11.65 11.84 1.69
C ASN A 512 -12.34 12.23 0.37
N CYS A 513 -12.15 11.43 -0.70
CA CYS A 513 -12.81 11.63 -1.98
C CYS A 513 -14.33 11.59 -1.83
N ALA A 514 -14.90 10.61 -1.13
CA ALA A 514 -16.34 10.52 -0.89
C ALA A 514 -16.91 11.80 -0.25
N ARG A 515 -16.20 12.38 0.71
CA ARG A 515 -16.60 13.64 1.36
C ARG A 515 -16.61 14.82 0.39
N GLU A 516 -15.64 14.90 -0.51
CA GLU A 516 -15.58 15.98 -1.52
C GLU A 516 -16.66 15.79 -2.60
N VAL A 517 -16.91 14.56 -3.05
CA VAL A 517 -18.04 14.23 -3.95
C VAL A 517 -19.37 14.63 -3.32
N ARG A 518 -19.62 14.23 -2.07
CA ARG A 518 -20.84 14.60 -1.32
C ARG A 518 -21.03 16.11 -1.23
N LYS A 519 -19.97 16.86 -0.94
CA LYS A 519 -20.03 18.34 -0.91
C LYS A 519 -20.44 18.92 -2.27
N SER A 520 -19.92 18.35 -3.35
CA SER A 520 -20.21 18.82 -4.71
C SER A 520 -21.63 18.49 -5.16
N LEU A 521 -22.19 17.36 -4.72
CA LEU A 521 -23.58 16.98 -5.00
C LEU A 521 -24.58 17.88 -4.26
N ARG A 522 -24.26 18.28 -3.00
CA ARG A 522 -25.11 19.18 -2.21
C ARG A 522 -25.15 20.61 -2.73
N LYS A 523 -24.09 21.11 -3.37
CA LYS A 523 -24.02 22.46 -3.93
C LYS A 523 -24.91 22.69 -5.18
N VAL A 524 -25.47 21.64 -5.75
CA VAL A 524 -26.35 21.72 -6.92
C VAL A 524 -27.79 22.09 -6.52
N PHE A 525 -28.12 22.19 -5.23
CA PHE A 525 -29.44 22.53 -4.74
C PHE A 525 -29.62 24.01 -4.29
N PHE A 526 -28.68 24.92 -4.67
CA PHE A 526 -28.81 26.36 -4.40
C PHE A 526 -28.52 27.17 -5.64
#